data_72c7dda59f2271c42a8f7c84dd063563
#
_entry.id   72c7dda59f2271c42a8f7c84dd063563
#
_cell.length_a   1.000
_cell.length_b   1.000
_cell.length_c   1.000
_cell.angle_alpha   90.00
_cell.angle_beta   90.00
_cell.angle_gamma   90.00
#
_symmetry.space_group_name_H-M   'P 1'
#
loop_
_entity.id
_entity.type
_entity.pdbx_description
1 polymer ?
#
loop_
_entity_poly.entity_id
_entity_poly.type
_entity_poly.pdbx_seq_one_letter_code
_entity_poly.pdbx_strand_id
1 'polypeptide(L)'
;MIKELLLVIVGAALANNLVLSGYFGFDSTVIGEKKNYALSTAIVLLVSAVVCSLLHGVLETMGLEYMEIMVFAIVTLLASCLPGLFLKDKAPSYALLALNSAVLGMVLTNHDMGLAESVCFAVGTAVGFWVLLEIFESLELKLNNPSVPKAMRGMPITVLAAGIISMAIYAF
;
A
#
# COMPACT_ATOMS: atom_id res chain seq x y z
N MET A 1 -9.99 22.75 -6.43
CA MET A 1 -10.62 21.52 -5.94
C MET A 1 -10.35 20.31 -6.83
N ILE A 2 -10.92 20.18 -8.05
CA ILE A 2 -10.68 19.00 -8.92
C ILE A 2 -9.20 18.83 -9.30
N LYS A 3 -8.48 19.90 -9.63
CA LYS A 3 -7.05 19.86 -9.95
C LYS A 3 -6.20 19.43 -8.76
N GLU A 4 -6.52 19.87 -7.58
CA GLU A 4 -5.83 19.51 -6.32
C GLU A 4 -6.03 18.03 -6.01
N LEU A 5 -7.26 17.52 -6.11
CA LEU A 5 -7.56 16.10 -5.91
C LEU A 5 -6.84 15.21 -6.94
N LEU A 6 -6.78 15.63 -8.22
CA LEU A 6 -5.99 14.93 -9.24
C LEU A 6 -4.49 14.93 -8.90
N LEU A 7 -3.96 16.03 -8.38
CA LEU A 7 -2.57 16.14 -7.94
C LEU A 7 -2.30 15.20 -6.76
N VAL A 8 -3.23 15.05 -5.82
CA VAL A 8 -3.14 14.09 -4.72
C VAL A 8 -3.07 12.66 -5.25
N ILE A 9 -3.93 12.28 -6.21
CA ILE A 9 -3.93 10.93 -6.80
C ILE A 9 -2.60 10.64 -7.50
N VAL A 10 -2.15 11.54 -8.38
CA VAL A 10 -0.90 11.36 -9.13
C VAL A 10 0.31 11.42 -8.19
N GLY A 11 0.29 12.31 -7.22
CA GLY A 11 1.33 12.42 -6.20
C GLY A 11 1.45 11.13 -5.37
N ALA A 12 0.35 10.59 -4.90
CA ALA A 12 0.33 9.34 -4.13
C ALA A 12 0.71 8.11 -4.97
N ALA A 13 0.37 8.11 -6.27
CA ALA A 13 0.71 6.99 -7.16
C ALA A 13 2.20 6.97 -7.54
N LEU A 14 2.83 8.13 -7.71
CA LEU A 14 4.19 8.25 -8.26
C LEU A 14 5.18 8.83 -7.22
N ALA A 15 5.08 10.12 -6.92
CA ALA A 15 6.09 10.84 -6.13
C ALA A 15 6.11 10.42 -4.65
N ASN A 16 4.93 10.37 -4.02
CA ASN A 16 4.76 9.97 -2.62
C ASN A 16 4.28 8.51 -2.52
N ASN A 17 4.75 7.66 -3.42
CA ASN A 17 4.38 6.26 -3.40
C ASN A 17 4.92 5.60 -2.13
N LEU A 18 4.02 5.07 -1.29
CA LEU A 18 4.35 4.50 0.02
C LEU A 18 5.38 3.37 -0.06
N VAL A 19 5.37 2.58 -1.15
CA VAL A 19 6.33 1.49 -1.35
C VAL A 19 7.73 2.04 -1.63
N LEU A 20 7.85 3.08 -2.46
CA LEU A 20 9.15 3.63 -2.85
C LEU A 20 9.70 4.62 -1.84
N SER A 21 8.85 5.45 -1.23
CA SER A 21 9.28 6.46 -0.26
C SER A 21 9.49 5.91 1.15
N GLY A 22 8.62 4.99 1.58
CA GLY A 22 8.61 4.43 2.94
C GLY A 22 8.91 2.94 3.03
N TYR A 23 9.08 2.24 1.90
CA TYR A 23 9.18 0.77 1.82
C TYR A 23 7.98 0.02 2.43
N PHE A 24 6.86 0.71 2.62
CA PHE A 24 5.63 0.09 3.12
C PHE A 24 5.06 -0.89 2.10
N GLY A 25 4.73 -2.10 2.54
CA GLY A 25 4.21 -3.15 1.68
C GLY A 25 5.27 -3.84 0.81
N PHE A 26 6.56 -3.59 1.06
CA PHE A 26 7.64 -4.25 0.32
C PHE A 26 7.67 -5.77 0.56
N ASP A 27 7.18 -6.24 1.70
CA ASP A 27 6.92 -7.65 2.03
C ASP A 27 6.06 -8.34 0.97
N SER A 28 5.16 -7.60 0.34
CA SER A 28 4.27 -8.09 -0.73
C SER A 28 5.01 -8.52 -2.00
N THR A 29 6.19 -8.02 -2.24
CA THR A 29 6.99 -8.36 -3.44
C THR A 29 7.44 -9.82 -3.46
N VAL A 30 7.45 -10.47 -2.28
CA VAL A 30 7.87 -11.88 -2.11
C VAL A 30 6.70 -12.85 -2.34
N ILE A 31 5.47 -12.36 -2.49
CA ILE A 31 4.27 -13.18 -2.61
C ILE A 31 4.10 -13.67 -4.06
N GLY A 32 3.88 -14.97 -4.23
CA GLY A 32 3.83 -15.62 -5.55
C GLY A 32 2.63 -15.21 -6.44
N GLU A 33 1.43 -14.97 -5.87
CA GLU A 33 0.22 -14.57 -6.62
C GLU A 33 -0.02 -13.06 -6.53
N LYS A 34 0.82 -12.27 -7.18
CA LYS A 34 0.84 -10.80 -7.06
C LYS A 34 -0.44 -10.11 -7.52
N LYS A 35 -1.08 -10.59 -8.60
CA LYS A 35 -2.27 -9.93 -9.16
C LYS A 35 -3.49 -9.96 -8.23
N ASN A 36 -3.82 -11.12 -7.68
CA ASN A 36 -4.94 -11.26 -6.75
C ASN A 36 -4.63 -10.56 -5.42
N TYR A 37 -3.37 -10.58 -5.00
CA TYR A 37 -2.89 -9.89 -3.82
C TYR A 37 -3.00 -8.36 -3.97
N ALA A 38 -2.56 -7.79 -5.09
CA ALA A 38 -2.64 -6.36 -5.37
C ALA A 38 -4.09 -5.87 -5.38
N LEU A 39 -5.00 -6.61 -6.03
CA LEU A 39 -6.42 -6.28 -6.03
C LEU A 39 -7.04 -6.33 -4.63
N SER A 40 -6.70 -7.38 -3.86
CA SER A 40 -7.17 -7.51 -2.47
C SER A 40 -6.66 -6.38 -1.59
N THR A 41 -5.38 -6.04 -1.71
CA THR A 41 -4.77 -4.93 -0.97
C THR A 41 -5.41 -3.59 -1.35
N ALA A 42 -5.70 -3.36 -2.65
CA ALA A 42 -6.38 -2.16 -3.10
C ALA A 42 -7.78 -2.00 -2.45
N ILE A 43 -8.55 -3.08 -2.34
CA ILE A 43 -9.85 -3.07 -1.65
C ILE A 43 -9.67 -2.70 -0.18
N VAL A 44 -8.72 -3.33 0.50
CA VAL A 44 -8.44 -3.06 1.92
C VAL A 44 -7.99 -1.62 2.12
N LEU A 45 -7.10 -1.09 1.27
CA LEU A 45 -6.64 0.30 1.30
C LEU A 45 -7.80 1.29 1.20
N LEU A 46 -8.68 1.10 0.20
CA LEU A 46 -9.82 2.00 -0.01
C LEU A 46 -10.81 1.99 1.17
N VAL A 47 -11.16 0.80 1.65
CA VAL A 47 -12.11 0.67 2.77
C VAL A 47 -11.50 1.22 4.06
N SER A 48 -10.23 0.88 4.35
CA SER A 48 -9.53 1.39 5.54
C SER A 48 -9.42 2.91 5.52
N ALA A 49 -9.10 3.53 4.36
CA ALA A 49 -9.00 4.98 4.23
C ALA A 49 -10.32 5.67 4.60
N VAL A 50 -11.44 5.19 4.04
CA VAL A 50 -12.76 5.79 4.31
C VAL A 50 -13.15 5.63 5.77
N VAL A 51 -13.04 4.42 6.31
CA VAL A 51 -13.45 4.13 7.69
C VAL A 51 -12.57 4.88 8.69
N CYS A 52 -11.25 4.87 8.50
CA CYS A 52 -10.33 5.55 9.42
C CYS A 52 -10.48 7.07 9.37
N SER A 53 -10.70 7.66 8.19
CA SER A 53 -10.96 9.10 8.07
C SER A 53 -12.27 9.53 8.76
N LEU A 54 -13.31 8.69 8.73
CA LEU A 54 -14.53 8.95 9.48
C LEU A 54 -14.33 8.81 10.99
N LEU A 55 -13.57 7.78 11.41
CA LEU A 55 -13.28 7.55 12.83
C LEU A 55 -12.36 8.61 13.41
N HIS A 56 -11.40 9.13 12.64
CA HIS A 56 -10.55 10.24 13.07
C HIS A 56 -11.39 11.42 13.57
N GLY A 57 -12.36 11.92 12.78
CA GLY A 57 -13.23 13.01 13.19
C GLY A 57 -14.07 12.70 14.46
N VAL A 58 -14.44 11.45 14.67
CA VAL A 58 -15.14 11.03 15.90
C VAL A 58 -14.19 11.02 17.10
N LEU A 59 -12.99 10.46 16.94
CA LEU A 59 -11.99 10.38 18.00
C LEU A 59 -11.52 11.79 18.44
N GLU A 60 -11.31 12.69 17.49
CA GLU A 60 -10.98 14.09 17.75
C GLU A 60 -12.07 14.78 18.58
N THR A 61 -13.34 14.64 18.20
CA THR A 61 -14.46 15.23 18.95
C THR A 61 -14.61 14.66 20.37
N MET A 62 -14.17 13.41 20.58
CA MET A 62 -14.18 12.74 21.89
C MET A 62 -12.92 13.00 22.73
N GLY A 63 -11.89 13.63 22.16
CA GLY A 63 -10.59 13.83 22.83
C GLY A 63 -9.81 12.53 23.05
N LEU A 64 -10.03 11.53 22.20
CA LEU A 64 -9.41 10.20 22.27
C LEU A 64 -8.32 9.99 21.20
N GLU A 65 -7.68 11.05 20.75
CA GLU A 65 -6.65 11.03 19.69
C GLU A 65 -5.49 10.05 20.01
N TYR A 66 -5.14 9.90 21.29
CA TYR A 66 -4.11 8.97 21.74
C TYR A 66 -4.41 7.49 21.45
N MET A 67 -5.68 7.14 21.23
CA MET A 67 -6.09 5.76 20.89
C MET A 67 -6.18 5.52 19.38
N GLU A 68 -5.95 6.53 18.57
CA GLU A 68 -6.16 6.50 17.13
C GLU A 68 -5.41 5.36 16.43
N ILE A 69 -4.11 5.21 16.71
CA ILE A 69 -3.27 4.16 16.11
C ILE A 69 -3.84 2.76 16.42
N MET A 70 -4.31 2.55 17.64
CA MET A 70 -4.88 1.26 18.05
C MET A 70 -6.20 0.99 17.33
N VAL A 71 -7.06 2.00 17.22
CA VAL A 71 -8.34 1.90 16.50
C VAL A 71 -8.10 1.63 15.01
N PHE A 72 -7.17 2.34 14.40
CA PHE A 72 -6.82 2.16 12.98
C PHE A 72 -6.23 0.77 12.71
N ALA A 73 -5.39 0.25 13.60
CA ALA A 73 -4.89 -1.12 13.50
C ALA A 73 -6.04 -2.15 13.54
N ILE A 74 -7.01 -1.97 14.43
CA ILE A 74 -8.19 -2.85 14.49
C ILE A 74 -9.03 -2.76 13.21
N VAL A 75 -9.24 -1.55 12.70
CA VAL A 75 -9.98 -1.34 11.45
C VAL A 75 -9.30 -2.01 10.27
N THR A 76 -7.98 -1.87 10.13
CA THR A 76 -7.22 -2.52 9.04
C THR A 76 -7.25 -4.03 9.14
N LEU A 77 -7.19 -4.61 10.35
CA LEU A 77 -7.36 -6.03 10.59
C LEU A 77 -8.75 -6.53 10.16
N LEU A 78 -9.81 -5.80 10.52
CA LEU A 78 -11.18 -6.14 10.13
C LEU A 78 -11.39 -5.98 8.61
N ALA A 79 -10.88 -4.91 8.01
CA ALA A 79 -10.96 -4.66 6.57
C ALA A 79 -10.27 -5.76 5.76
N SER A 80 -9.20 -6.38 6.30
CA SER A 80 -8.48 -7.49 5.65
C SER A 80 -9.33 -8.77 5.48
N CYS A 81 -10.47 -8.87 6.17
CA CYS A 81 -11.42 -9.96 5.96
C CYS A 81 -12.28 -9.77 4.69
N LEU A 82 -12.43 -8.53 4.19
CA LEU A 82 -13.34 -8.21 3.08
C LEU A 82 -12.98 -8.91 1.76
N PRO A 83 -11.70 -8.97 1.33
CA PRO A 83 -11.35 -9.67 0.10
C PRO A 83 -11.80 -11.13 0.07
N GLY A 84 -11.78 -11.81 1.21
CA GLY A 84 -12.29 -13.18 1.33
C GLY A 84 -13.77 -13.30 1.00
N LEU A 85 -14.58 -12.28 1.29
CA LEU A 85 -16.01 -12.27 0.97
C LEU A 85 -16.28 -12.04 -0.53
N PHE A 86 -15.44 -11.21 -1.20
CA PHE A 86 -15.62 -10.85 -2.60
C PHE A 86 -14.93 -11.81 -3.57
N LEU A 87 -13.69 -12.21 -3.27
CA LEU A 87 -12.84 -13.01 -4.15
C LEU A 87 -12.91 -14.52 -3.86
N LYS A 88 -13.55 -14.93 -2.75
CA LYS A 88 -13.71 -16.34 -2.33
C LYS A 88 -12.37 -17.10 -2.43
N ASP A 89 -12.35 -18.19 -3.23
CA ASP A 89 -11.18 -19.08 -3.37
C ASP A 89 -9.92 -18.42 -3.99
N LYS A 90 -10.06 -17.22 -4.56
CA LYS A 90 -8.94 -16.45 -5.14
C LYS A 90 -8.37 -15.37 -4.21
N ALA A 91 -8.95 -15.23 -3.02
CA ALA A 91 -8.43 -14.28 -2.05
C ALA A 91 -7.12 -14.80 -1.45
N PRO A 92 -6.10 -13.94 -1.29
CA PRO A 92 -4.89 -14.29 -0.56
C PRO A 92 -5.21 -14.56 0.91
N SER A 93 -4.28 -15.19 1.62
CA SER A 93 -4.45 -15.48 3.05
C SER A 93 -4.74 -14.21 3.83
N TYR A 94 -5.75 -14.24 4.69
CA TYR A 94 -6.10 -13.15 5.60
C TYR A 94 -4.88 -12.61 6.37
N ALA A 95 -4.02 -13.50 6.87
CA ALA A 95 -2.83 -13.10 7.61
C ALA A 95 -1.86 -12.24 6.79
N LEU A 96 -1.72 -12.52 5.49
CA LEU A 96 -0.87 -11.73 4.59
C LEU A 96 -1.41 -10.32 4.37
N LEU A 97 -2.73 -10.17 4.26
CA LEU A 97 -3.38 -8.87 4.10
C LEU A 97 -3.38 -8.08 5.41
N ALA A 98 -3.63 -8.75 6.53
CA ALA A 98 -3.68 -8.15 7.85
C ALA A 98 -2.32 -7.60 8.31
N LEU A 99 -1.23 -8.27 7.94
CA LEU A 99 0.14 -7.87 8.26
C LEU A 99 0.78 -6.96 7.20
N ASN A 100 0.03 -6.58 6.16
CA ASN A 100 0.56 -5.72 5.11
C ASN A 100 0.81 -4.29 5.64
N SER A 101 2.09 -3.94 5.73
CA SER A 101 2.53 -2.64 6.22
C SER A 101 2.07 -1.47 5.35
N ALA A 102 1.74 -1.69 4.06
CA ALA A 102 1.24 -0.64 3.18
C ALA A 102 -0.13 -0.12 3.64
N VAL A 103 -1.02 -1.02 4.10
CA VAL A 103 -2.36 -0.62 4.55
C VAL A 103 -2.27 0.26 5.79
N LEU A 104 -1.53 -0.19 6.79
CA LEU A 104 -1.34 0.57 8.02
C LEU A 104 -0.57 1.87 7.78
N GLY A 105 0.50 1.81 6.98
CA GLY A 105 1.29 2.99 6.61
C GLY A 105 0.46 4.06 5.89
N MET A 106 -0.41 3.65 4.96
CA MET A 106 -1.32 4.55 4.26
C MET A 106 -2.28 5.24 5.24
N VAL A 107 -2.91 4.48 6.13
CA VAL A 107 -3.87 5.01 7.10
C VAL A 107 -3.20 6.00 8.05
N LEU A 108 -2.00 5.70 8.54
CA LEU A 108 -1.23 6.59 9.42
C LEU A 108 -0.77 7.88 8.72
N THR A 109 -0.47 7.80 7.42
CA THR A 109 -0.08 9.00 6.64
C THR A 109 -1.27 9.89 6.31
N ASN A 110 -2.48 9.33 6.30
CA ASN A 110 -3.68 9.93 5.77
C ASN A 110 -4.62 10.48 6.87
N HIS A 111 -4.28 10.34 8.15
CA HIS A 111 -5.19 10.63 9.26
C HIS A 111 -5.62 12.12 9.32
N ASP A 112 -4.74 13.07 8.99
CA ASP A 112 -5.03 14.51 9.03
C ASP A 112 -5.73 15.05 7.77
N MET A 113 -5.98 14.20 6.76
CA MET A 113 -6.56 14.62 5.50
C MET A 113 -8.10 14.64 5.56
N GLY A 114 -8.73 15.60 4.88
CA GLY A 114 -10.16 15.61 4.71
C GLY A 114 -10.67 14.37 3.96
N LEU A 115 -11.95 13.97 4.19
CA LEU A 115 -12.50 12.74 3.62
C LEU A 115 -12.30 12.62 2.09
N ALA A 116 -12.50 13.69 1.33
CA ALA A 116 -12.31 13.67 -0.12
C ALA A 116 -10.85 13.47 -0.53
N GLU A 117 -9.91 14.12 0.16
CA GLU A 117 -8.48 13.96 -0.06
C GLU A 117 -8.01 12.57 0.34
N SER A 118 -8.51 12.06 1.46
CA SER A 118 -8.26 10.71 1.98
C SER A 118 -8.62 9.64 0.95
N VAL A 119 -9.81 9.72 0.38
CA VAL A 119 -10.26 8.78 -0.67
C VAL A 119 -9.38 8.90 -1.92
N CYS A 120 -9.06 10.12 -2.36
CA CYS A 120 -8.19 10.33 -3.52
C CYS A 120 -6.77 9.81 -3.27
N PHE A 121 -6.23 10.04 -2.07
CA PHE A 121 -4.92 9.51 -1.67
C PHE A 121 -4.92 7.97 -1.66
N ALA A 122 -5.97 7.34 -1.12
CA ALA A 122 -6.11 5.89 -1.12
C ALA A 122 -6.22 5.29 -2.53
N VAL A 123 -6.96 5.94 -3.45
CA VAL A 123 -7.02 5.53 -4.86
C VAL A 123 -5.64 5.64 -5.52
N GLY A 124 -4.93 6.76 -5.33
CA GLY A 124 -3.57 6.95 -5.83
C GLY A 124 -2.61 5.89 -5.30
N THR A 125 -2.64 5.65 -3.99
CA THR A 125 -1.82 4.62 -3.32
C THR A 125 -2.13 3.22 -3.84
N ALA A 126 -3.41 2.86 -4.01
CA ALA A 126 -3.82 1.55 -4.52
C ALA A 126 -3.33 1.32 -5.97
N VAL A 127 -3.47 2.32 -6.83
CA VAL A 127 -2.97 2.27 -8.20
C VAL A 127 -1.44 2.20 -8.24
N GLY A 128 -0.77 3.05 -7.47
CA GLY A 128 0.70 3.04 -7.36
C GLY A 128 1.24 1.71 -6.84
N PHE A 129 0.61 1.15 -5.82
CA PHE A 129 0.95 -0.16 -5.27
C PHE A 129 0.79 -1.28 -6.32
N TRP A 130 -0.31 -1.30 -7.06
CA TRP A 130 -0.53 -2.28 -8.11
C TRP A 130 0.53 -2.18 -9.22
N VAL A 131 0.77 -0.98 -9.74
CA VAL A 131 1.77 -0.75 -10.80
C VAL A 131 3.16 -1.20 -10.35
N LEU A 132 3.54 -0.89 -9.11
CA LEU A 132 4.83 -1.31 -8.57
C LEU A 132 4.97 -2.82 -8.42
N LEU A 133 3.91 -3.52 -7.97
CA LEU A 133 3.94 -4.98 -7.90
C LEU A 133 4.16 -5.61 -9.29
N GLU A 134 3.51 -5.09 -10.34
CA GLU A 134 3.72 -5.55 -11.72
C GLU A 134 5.16 -5.27 -12.21
N ILE A 135 5.71 -4.10 -11.86
CA ILE A 135 7.11 -3.76 -12.19
C ILE A 135 8.07 -4.72 -11.48
N PHE A 136 7.88 -4.97 -10.18
CA PHE A 136 8.74 -5.87 -9.41
C PHE A 136 8.62 -7.32 -9.90
N GLU A 137 7.44 -7.78 -10.30
CA GLU A 137 7.28 -9.09 -10.92
C GLU A 137 8.08 -9.22 -12.21
N SER A 138 7.97 -8.21 -13.07
CA SER A 138 8.72 -8.16 -14.34
C SER A 138 10.25 -8.09 -14.12
N LEU A 139 10.68 -7.37 -13.10
CA LEU A 139 12.10 -7.28 -12.71
C LEU A 139 12.61 -8.60 -12.15
N GLU A 140 11.86 -9.25 -11.27
CA GLU A 140 12.25 -10.53 -10.68
C GLU A 140 12.49 -11.61 -11.76
N LEU A 141 11.60 -11.68 -12.75
CA LEU A 141 11.75 -12.59 -13.89
C LEU A 141 13.03 -12.32 -14.70
N LYS A 142 13.41 -11.05 -14.87
CA LYS A 142 14.64 -10.66 -15.62
C LYS A 142 15.91 -10.80 -14.79
N LEU A 143 15.84 -10.54 -13.50
CA LEU A 143 16.99 -10.56 -12.59
C LEU A 143 17.30 -11.96 -12.05
N ASN A 144 16.38 -12.91 -12.19
CA ASN A 144 16.62 -14.31 -11.83
C ASN A 144 17.49 -15.05 -12.87
N ASN A 145 18.59 -14.41 -13.27
CA ASN A 145 19.53 -14.90 -14.29
C ASN A 145 20.74 -15.58 -13.61
N PRO A 146 21.31 -16.65 -14.23
CA PRO A 146 22.52 -17.32 -13.75
C PRO A 146 23.73 -16.40 -13.53
N SER A 147 23.82 -15.27 -14.24
CA SER A 147 24.89 -14.28 -14.10
C SER A 147 24.89 -13.52 -12.77
N VAL A 148 23.78 -13.52 -12.03
CA VAL A 148 23.67 -12.85 -10.71
C VAL A 148 24.30 -13.75 -9.64
N PRO A 149 25.19 -13.20 -8.78
CA PRO A 149 25.76 -13.94 -7.66
C PRO A 149 24.68 -14.55 -6.77
N LYS A 150 24.88 -15.79 -6.31
CA LYS A 150 23.88 -16.52 -5.50
C LYS A 150 23.40 -15.73 -4.27
N ALA A 151 24.30 -14.98 -3.63
CA ALA A 151 23.99 -14.18 -2.45
C ALA A 151 23.06 -12.99 -2.74
N MET A 152 22.98 -12.53 -3.99
CA MET A 152 22.16 -11.38 -4.38
C MET A 152 20.84 -11.78 -5.07
N ARG A 153 20.60 -13.06 -5.32
CA ARG A 153 19.38 -13.53 -5.98
C ARG A 153 18.18 -13.42 -5.05
N GLY A 154 17.01 -13.10 -5.64
CA GLY A 154 15.75 -12.95 -4.92
C GLY A 154 15.63 -11.60 -4.23
N MET A 155 15.27 -11.59 -2.96
CA MET A 155 14.94 -10.35 -2.22
C MET A 155 16.04 -9.28 -2.22
N PRO A 156 17.35 -9.57 -2.06
CA PRO A 156 18.39 -8.53 -2.04
C PRO A 156 18.46 -7.70 -3.33
N ILE A 157 18.34 -8.34 -4.49
CA ILE A 157 18.39 -7.61 -5.76
C ILE A 157 17.10 -6.82 -6.02
N THR A 158 15.96 -7.29 -5.51
CA THR A 158 14.68 -6.58 -5.61
C THR A 158 14.72 -5.31 -4.76
N VAL A 159 15.27 -5.37 -3.54
CA VAL A 159 15.48 -4.19 -2.68
C VAL A 159 16.41 -3.18 -3.35
N LEU A 160 17.49 -3.65 -3.95
CA LEU A 160 18.45 -2.80 -4.66
C LEU A 160 17.81 -2.11 -5.87
N ALA A 161 17.00 -2.83 -6.63
CA ALA A 161 16.25 -2.29 -7.75
C ALA A 161 15.20 -1.26 -7.28
N ALA A 162 14.50 -1.52 -6.17
CA ALA A 162 13.56 -0.57 -5.56
C ALA A 162 14.26 0.73 -5.16
N GLY A 163 15.45 0.63 -4.55
CA GLY A 163 16.26 1.82 -4.20
C GLY A 163 16.67 2.65 -5.41
N ILE A 164 17.08 2.01 -6.52
CA ILE A 164 17.44 2.70 -7.76
C ILE A 164 16.21 3.39 -8.37
N ILE A 165 15.05 2.71 -8.40
CA ILE A 165 13.79 3.28 -8.91
C ILE A 165 13.37 4.47 -8.05
N SER A 166 13.44 4.32 -6.72
CA SER A 166 13.12 5.40 -5.77
C SER A 166 13.99 6.63 -6.00
N MET A 167 15.31 6.46 -6.16
CA MET A 167 16.21 7.57 -6.48
C MET A 167 15.88 8.23 -7.82
N ALA A 168 15.53 7.45 -8.83
CA ALA A 168 15.16 7.97 -10.14
C ALA A 168 13.87 8.81 -10.08
N ILE A 169 12.86 8.36 -9.33
CA ILE A 169 11.60 9.10 -9.18
C ILE A 169 11.77 10.36 -8.32
N TYR A 170 12.59 10.28 -7.28
CA TYR A 170 12.85 11.42 -6.40
C TYR A 170 13.67 12.54 -7.06
N ALA A 171 14.37 12.23 -8.16
CA ALA A 171 15.15 13.20 -8.93
C ALA A 171 14.29 14.08 -9.86
N PHE A 172 13.01 13.74 -10.05
CA PHE A 172 12.02 14.49 -10.84
C PHE A 172 11.00 15.19 -9.97
#